data_46db25d4d04402f5b29436fdbc99196b
#
_entry.id   46db25d4d04402f5b29436fdbc99196b
#
_cell.length_a   1.000
_cell.length_b   1.000
_cell.length_c   1.000
_cell.angle_alpha   90.00
_cell.angle_beta   90.00
_cell.angle_gamma   90.00
#
_symmetry.space_group_name_H-M   'P 1'
#
loop_
_entity.id
_entity.type
_entity.pdbx_description
1 polymer ?
#
loop_
_entity_poly.entity_id
_entity_poly.type
_entity_poly.pdbx_seq_one_letter_code
_entity_poly.pdbx_strand_id
1 'polypeptide(L)'
;KKSFARISGFEYFQLIRSEKIDQQGKDKIAVIVARGTIVDGVQPPGTIGGDSTSRLIREAHEDENVKAIVLRVDSGGGGVFASEQIRQELLEAKEKGLKIIASMGNVAASGGYWISANAHEIWASHNTITGSIGIFGLLPTFDRALNEIGINSDGVKTSKIDLSGDITQPLSEGLSKIIQSEIEYGYKRFIGLVSEARDIPIDQVDQIAQGRVWAGSSAKDLGLVDEIGNPVSYTHLRAHETVH
;
A
#
# COMPACT_ATOMS: atom_id res chain seq x y z
N LYS A 1 9.32 59.20 -6.17
CA LYS A 1 9.89 57.89 -5.80
C LYS A 1 8.97 56.83 -6.37
N LYS A 2 9.37 56.10 -7.39
CA LYS A 2 8.62 54.94 -7.90
C LYS A 2 8.75 53.81 -6.86
N SER A 3 7.65 53.45 -6.21
CA SER A 3 7.61 52.28 -5.35
C SER A 3 7.56 51.01 -6.21
N PHE A 4 8.38 50.05 -5.93
CA PHE A 4 8.26 48.72 -6.57
C PHE A 4 7.03 48.04 -6.04
N ALA A 5 6.24 47.46 -6.94
CA ALA A 5 5.16 46.55 -6.55
C ALA A 5 5.81 45.33 -5.89
N ARG A 6 5.44 45.06 -4.65
CA ARG A 6 5.88 43.90 -3.88
C ARG A 6 4.71 43.01 -3.60
N ILE A 7 4.89 41.74 -3.84
CA ILE A 7 3.95 40.69 -3.42
C ILE A 7 4.66 39.83 -2.37
N SER A 8 3.96 39.44 -1.30
CA SER A 8 4.53 38.55 -0.31
C SER A 8 4.68 37.13 -0.92
N GLY A 9 5.63 36.34 -0.40
CA GLY A 9 5.80 34.96 -0.85
C GLY A 9 4.53 34.13 -0.71
N PHE A 10 3.71 34.40 0.30
CA PHE A 10 2.42 33.75 0.51
C PHE A 10 1.39 34.17 -0.55
N GLU A 11 1.27 35.47 -0.86
CA GLU A 11 0.37 35.97 -1.91
C GLU A 11 0.80 35.47 -3.29
N TYR A 12 2.11 35.43 -3.56
CA TYR A 12 2.64 34.84 -4.79
C TYR A 12 2.28 33.35 -4.92
N PHE A 13 2.40 32.62 -3.81
CA PHE A 13 2.04 31.20 -3.76
C PHE A 13 0.53 30.99 -4.00
N GLN A 14 -0.31 31.87 -3.43
CA GLN A 14 -1.77 31.85 -3.67
C GLN A 14 -2.10 32.20 -5.10
N LEU A 15 -1.44 33.17 -5.72
CA LEU A 15 -1.61 33.56 -7.12
C LEU A 15 -1.27 32.42 -8.06
N ILE A 16 -0.11 31.78 -7.89
CA ILE A 16 0.28 30.61 -8.69
C ILE A 16 -0.71 29.45 -8.48
N ARG A 17 -1.21 29.29 -7.26
CA ARG A 17 -2.21 28.27 -6.96
C ARG A 17 -3.56 28.56 -7.62
N SER A 18 -3.99 29.83 -7.66
CA SER A 18 -5.22 30.24 -8.34
C SER A 18 -5.11 30.14 -9.86
N GLU A 19 -3.97 30.49 -10.47
CA GLU A 19 -3.74 30.29 -11.90
C GLU A 19 -3.73 28.80 -12.31
N LYS A 20 -3.33 27.90 -11.40
CA LYS A 20 -3.44 26.45 -11.62
C LYS A 20 -4.87 25.92 -11.49
N ILE A 21 -5.75 26.64 -10.78
CA ILE A 21 -7.16 26.24 -10.59
C ILE A 21 -8.03 26.58 -11.81
N ASP A 22 -7.61 27.50 -12.67
CA ASP A 22 -8.38 27.90 -13.85
C ASP A 22 -8.26 26.93 -15.05
N GLN A 23 -7.92 25.67 -14.80
CA GLN A 23 -7.95 24.58 -15.77
C GLN A 23 -9.20 23.68 -15.61
N GLN A 24 -10.35 24.27 -15.27
CA GLN A 24 -11.63 23.57 -15.34
C GLN A 24 -11.89 23.16 -16.80
N GLY A 25 -11.97 21.84 -17.02
CA GLY A 25 -12.27 21.26 -18.33
C GLY A 25 -11.10 20.58 -19.05
N LYS A 26 -9.90 20.48 -18.42
CA LYS A 26 -8.79 19.71 -19.00
C LYS A 26 -8.63 18.37 -18.28
N ASP A 27 -8.34 17.32 -19.06
CA ASP A 27 -8.01 16.00 -18.52
C ASP A 27 -6.89 16.08 -17.47
N LYS A 28 -7.12 15.42 -16.33
CA LYS A 28 -6.24 15.41 -15.17
C LYS A 28 -5.70 14.01 -14.90
N ILE A 29 -4.54 13.96 -14.29
CA ILE A 29 -4.01 12.74 -13.67
C ILE A 29 -3.97 12.98 -12.15
N ALA A 30 -4.64 12.12 -11.39
CA ALA A 30 -4.54 12.14 -9.94
C ALA A 30 -3.26 11.43 -9.50
N VAL A 31 -2.43 12.12 -8.71
CA VAL A 31 -1.24 11.50 -8.09
C VAL A 31 -1.51 11.33 -6.61
N ILE A 32 -1.66 10.09 -6.17
CA ILE A 32 -1.92 9.72 -4.78
C ILE A 32 -0.64 9.17 -4.18
N VAL A 33 -0.15 9.82 -3.11
CA VAL A 33 1.10 9.44 -2.45
C VAL A 33 0.80 8.54 -1.26
N ALA A 34 1.18 7.27 -1.37
CA ALA A 34 1.12 6.26 -0.32
C ALA A 34 2.52 6.06 0.28
N ARG A 35 2.86 6.85 1.31
CA ARG A 35 4.16 6.82 1.96
C ARG A 35 4.05 6.51 3.45
N GLY A 36 4.85 5.56 3.94
CA GLY A 36 4.90 5.14 5.33
C GLY A 36 4.26 3.78 5.57
N THR A 37 3.94 3.47 6.82
CA THR A 37 3.28 2.22 7.21
C THR A 37 1.80 2.26 6.88
N ILE A 38 1.25 1.15 6.40
CA ILE A 38 -0.19 1.00 6.13
C ILE A 38 -0.88 0.57 7.42
N VAL A 39 -1.87 1.35 7.87
CA VAL A 39 -2.65 1.08 9.07
C VAL A 39 -4.13 1.40 8.85
N ASP A 40 -4.99 0.87 9.70
CA ASP A 40 -6.42 1.05 9.57
C ASP A 40 -6.85 2.50 9.87
N GLY A 41 -8.00 2.87 9.36
CA GLY A 41 -8.68 4.13 9.65
C GLY A 41 -8.09 5.35 8.95
N VAL A 42 -8.39 6.54 9.50
CA VAL A 42 -7.91 7.83 9.01
C VAL A 42 -6.58 8.16 9.65
N GLN A 43 -5.55 8.39 8.85
CA GLN A 43 -4.21 8.65 9.34
C GLN A 43 -3.64 9.98 8.79
N PRO A 44 -2.72 10.61 9.53
CA PRO A 44 -2.05 11.83 9.08
C PRO A 44 -1.02 11.53 7.96
N PRO A 45 -0.56 12.57 7.22
CA PRO A 45 0.53 12.43 6.27
C PRO A 45 1.79 11.81 6.89
N GLY A 46 2.43 10.89 6.17
CA GLY A 46 3.56 10.09 6.64
C GLY A 46 3.15 8.69 7.12
N THR A 47 1.86 8.44 7.19
CA THR A 47 1.24 7.12 7.43
C THR A 47 0.14 6.90 6.40
N ILE A 48 -0.03 5.68 5.93
CA ILE A 48 -1.04 5.32 4.93
C ILE A 48 -2.25 4.77 5.68
N GLY A 49 -3.30 5.56 5.79
CA GLY A 49 -4.56 5.10 6.40
C GLY A 49 -5.46 4.44 5.38
N GLY A 50 -6.04 3.30 5.72
CA GLY A 50 -7.01 2.61 4.88
C GLY A 50 -8.13 3.54 4.43
N ASP A 51 -8.83 4.18 5.38
CA ASP A 51 -9.95 5.08 5.09
C ASP A 51 -9.52 6.35 4.37
N SER A 52 -8.43 6.99 4.84
CA SER A 52 -7.99 8.25 4.25
C SER A 52 -7.48 8.09 2.82
N THR A 53 -6.77 7.00 2.53
CA THR A 53 -6.25 6.73 1.19
C THR A 53 -7.37 6.28 0.24
N SER A 54 -8.26 5.41 0.68
CA SER A 54 -9.44 5.00 -0.09
C SER A 54 -10.33 6.19 -0.45
N ARG A 55 -10.51 7.13 0.48
CA ARG A 55 -11.24 8.37 0.20
C ARG A 55 -10.59 9.19 -0.91
N LEU A 56 -9.25 9.36 -0.89
CA LEU A 56 -8.55 10.09 -1.96
C LEU A 56 -8.68 9.40 -3.32
N ILE A 57 -8.68 8.07 -3.36
CA ILE A 57 -8.90 7.30 -4.58
C ILE A 57 -10.33 7.51 -5.08
N ARG A 58 -11.30 7.47 -4.16
CA ARG A 58 -12.71 7.72 -4.48
C ARG A 58 -12.94 9.12 -5.03
N GLU A 59 -12.43 10.15 -4.37
CA GLU A 59 -12.48 11.52 -4.86
C GLU A 59 -11.88 11.64 -6.27
N ALA A 60 -10.80 10.89 -6.54
CA ALA A 60 -10.17 10.90 -7.86
C ALA A 60 -11.04 10.23 -8.94
N HIS A 61 -11.67 9.08 -8.67
CA HIS A 61 -12.49 8.40 -9.67
C HIS A 61 -13.92 8.96 -9.80
N GLU A 62 -14.34 9.83 -8.89
CA GLU A 62 -15.60 10.60 -8.99
C GLU A 62 -15.43 11.91 -9.76
N ASP A 63 -14.21 12.43 -9.95
CA ASP A 63 -13.95 13.61 -10.81
C ASP A 63 -13.88 13.17 -12.28
N GLU A 64 -14.88 13.56 -13.07
CA GLU A 64 -14.98 13.25 -14.51
C GLU A 64 -13.79 13.73 -15.33
N ASN A 65 -13.02 14.69 -14.84
CA ASN A 65 -11.82 15.18 -15.50
C ASN A 65 -10.59 14.30 -15.23
N VAL A 66 -10.63 13.42 -14.22
CA VAL A 66 -9.53 12.50 -13.93
C VAL A 66 -9.60 11.32 -14.89
N LYS A 67 -8.54 11.08 -15.64
CA LYS A 67 -8.43 9.99 -16.63
C LYS A 67 -7.50 8.87 -16.18
N ALA A 68 -6.63 9.15 -15.23
CA ALA A 68 -5.73 8.15 -14.67
C ALA A 68 -5.36 8.47 -13.23
N ILE A 69 -5.01 7.43 -12.48
CA ILE A 69 -4.47 7.52 -11.13
C ILE A 69 -3.04 6.99 -11.16
N VAL A 70 -2.10 7.78 -10.67
CA VAL A 70 -0.74 7.34 -10.34
C VAL A 70 -0.65 7.14 -8.83
N LEU A 71 -0.57 5.89 -8.40
CA LEU A 71 -0.33 5.55 -7.01
C LEU A 71 1.18 5.52 -6.76
N ARG A 72 1.69 6.54 -6.09
CA ARG A 72 3.11 6.63 -5.70
C ARG A 72 3.32 5.91 -4.37
N VAL A 73 3.94 4.73 -4.39
CA VAL A 73 4.11 3.86 -3.22
C VAL A 73 5.53 3.94 -2.70
N ASP A 74 5.70 4.31 -1.42
CA ASP A 74 6.97 4.24 -0.69
C ASP A 74 6.69 3.66 0.71
N SER A 75 6.49 2.33 0.76
CA SER A 75 5.95 1.63 1.93
C SER A 75 6.52 0.22 2.06
N GLY A 76 6.92 -0.13 3.27
CA GLY A 76 7.25 -1.51 3.64
C GLY A 76 6.01 -2.39 3.89
N GLY A 77 4.82 -1.83 3.76
CA GLY A 77 3.56 -2.54 4.03
C GLY A 77 2.92 -2.18 5.37
N GLY A 78 2.13 -3.10 5.91
CA GLY A 78 1.40 -2.92 7.17
C GLY A 78 0.16 -3.80 7.27
N GLY A 79 -0.94 -3.23 7.77
CA GLY A 79 -2.18 -3.94 8.02
C GLY A 79 -2.80 -4.55 6.75
N VAL A 80 -3.17 -5.82 6.81
CA VAL A 80 -3.80 -6.54 5.69
C VAL A 80 -5.14 -5.91 5.34
N PHE A 81 -5.95 -5.57 6.35
CA PHE A 81 -7.28 -5.00 6.14
C PHE A 81 -7.21 -3.65 5.42
N ALA A 82 -6.36 -2.73 5.89
CA ALA A 82 -6.16 -1.44 5.25
C ALA A 82 -5.60 -1.57 3.83
N SER A 83 -4.66 -2.50 3.61
CA SER A 83 -4.11 -2.78 2.28
C SER A 83 -5.18 -3.28 1.32
N GLU A 84 -6.05 -4.18 1.79
CA GLU A 84 -7.15 -4.69 0.97
C GLU A 84 -8.20 -3.63 0.68
N GLN A 85 -8.54 -2.80 1.67
CA GLN A 85 -9.48 -1.69 1.50
C GLN A 85 -9.00 -0.72 0.40
N ILE A 86 -7.73 -0.35 0.42
CA ILE A 86 -7.12 0.52 -0.60
C ILE A 86 -7.14 -0.18 -1.98
N ARG A 87 -6.79 -1.46 -2.03
CA ARG A 87 -6.80 -2.24 -3.27
C ARG A 87 -8.19 -2.33 -3.89
N GLN A 88 -9.23 -2.55 -3.07
CA GLN A 88 -10.62 -2.62 -3.55
C GLN A 88 -11.06 -1.29 -4.15
N GLU A 89 -10.71 -0.17 -3.55
CA GLU A 89 -11.05 1.14 -4.10
C GLU A 89 -10.33 1.42 -5.43
N LEU A 90 -9.07 0.93 -5.58
CA LEU A 90 -8.36 0.99 -6.86
C LEU A 90 -9.00 0.11 -7.93
N LEU A 91 -9.52 -1.07 -7.56
CA LEU A 91 -10.26 -1.92 -8.49
C LEU A 91 -11.56 -1.24 -8.94
N GLU A 92 -12.30 -0.60 -8.03
CA GLU A 92 -13.49 0.17 -8.38
C GLU A 92 -13.15 1.30 -9.37
N ALA A 93 -12.06 2.04 -9.14
CA ALA A 93 -11.58 3.04 -10.06
C ALA A 93 -11.23 2.44 -11.45
N LYS A 94 -10.64 1.24 -11.48
CA LYS A 94 -10.32 0.50 -12.70
C LYS A 94 -11.59 0.08 -13.45
N GLU A 95 -12.61 -0.42 -12.74
CA GLU A 95 -13.91 -0.78 -13.32
C GLU A 95 -14.64 0.43 -13.92
N LYS A 96 -14.45 1.61 -13.36
CA LYS A 96 -14.94 2.88 -13.91
C LYS A 96 -14.13 3.38 -15.13
N GLY A 97 -13.12 2.62 -15.57
CA GLY A 97 -12.34 2.90 -16.77
C GLY A 97 -11.10 3.78 -16.55
N LEU A 98 -10.71 4.08 -15.30
CA LEU A 98 -9.49 4.82 -15.05
C LEU A 98 -8.26 3.94 -15.22
N LYS A 99 -7.22 4.47 -15.89
CA LYS A 99 -5.91 3.81 -15.94
C LYS A 99 -5.21 3.96 -14.58
N ILE A 100 -4.78 2.86 -13.98
CA ILE A 100 -4.05 2.84 -12.71
C ILE A 100 -2.60 2.49 -12.97
N ILE A 101 -1.68 3.34 -12.51
CA ILE A 101 -0.24 3.12 -12.58
C ILE A 101 0.31 3.12 -11.17
N ALA A 102 0.97 2.04 -10.77
CA ALA A 102 1.70 1.99 -9.53
C ALA A 102 3.16 2.40 -9.76
N SER A 103 3.58 3.45 -9.09
CA SER A 103 4.95 3.96 -9.14
C SER A 103 5.64 3.71 -7.82
N MET A 104 6.52 2.73 -7.79
CA MET A 104 7.24 2.34 -6.59
C MET A 104 8.38 3.31 -6.28
N GLY A 105 8.51 3.67 -4.99
CA GLY A 105 9.61 4.46 -4.45
C GLY A 105 10.84 3.62 -4.13
N ASN A 106 11.47 3.94 -3.01
CA ASN A 106 12.59 3.14 -2.53
C ASN A 106 12.12 1.77 -2.05
N VAL A 107 10.93 1.72 -1.45
CA VAL A 107 10.32 0.49 -0.96
C VAL A 107 8.86 0.42 -1.39
N ALA A 108 8.41 -0.71 -1.89
CA ALA A 108 7.01 -1.03 -2.12
C ALA A 108 6.80 -2.54 -1.90
N ALA A 109 6.78 -2.94 -0.63
CA ALA A 109 6.87 -4.33 -0.23
C ALA A 109 5.68 -4.73 0.66
N SER A 110 5.38 -6.03 0.75
CA SER A 110 4.28 -6.56 1.58
C SER A 110 2.95 -5.85 1.25
N GLY A 111 2.29 -5.21 2.21
CA GLY A 111 1.09 -4.39 1.95
C GLY A 111 1.29 -3.32 0.86
N GLY A 112 2.51 -2.77 0.71
CA GLY A 112 2.84 -1.86 -0.38
C GLY A 112 2.79 -2.52 -1.77
N TYR A 113 3.19 -3.78 -1.86
CA TYR A 113 3.00 -4.58 -3.07
C TYR A 113 1.52 -4.96 -3.26
N TRP A 114 0.81 -5.32 -2.17
CA TRP A 114 -0.61 -5.64 -2.18
C TRP A 114 -1.46 -4.55 -2.86
N ILE A 115 -1.26 -3.29 -2.46
CA ILE A 115 -2.00 -2.16 -3.06
C ILE A 115 -1.56 -1.84 -4.49
N SER A 116 -0.38 -2.30 -4.92
CA SER A 116 0.16 -2.08 -6.26
C SER A 116 -0.22 -3.16 -7.26
N ALA A 117 -0.48 -4.39 -6.79
CA ALA A 117 -0.52 -5.61 -7.60
C ALA A 117 -1.51 -5.55 -8.77
N ASN A 118 -2.69 -4.93 -8.57
CA ASN A 118 -3.75 -4.84 -9.58
C ASN A 118 -3.65 -3.60 -10.49
N ALA A 119 -2.58 -2.80 -10.39
CA ALA A 119 -2.37 -1.70 -11.33
C ALA A 119 -2.26 -2.22 -12.78
N HIS A 120 -2.57 -1.37 -13.76
CA HIS A 120 -2.36 -1.71 -15.17
C HIS A 120 -0.88 -1.79 -15.51
N GLU A 121 -0.08 -0.97 -14.84
CA GLU A 121 1.37 -0.96 -14.96
C GLU A 121 2.00 -0.71 -13.61
N ILE A 122 3.04 -1.46 -13.29
CA ILE A 122 3.86 -1.31 -12.08
C ILE A 122 5.27 -0.90 -12.50
N TRP A 123 5.68 0.27 -12.07
CA TRP A 123 6.99 0.87 -12.34
C TRP A 123 7.85 0.90 -11.10
N ALA A 124 9.11 0.47 -11.21
CA ALA A 124 10.08 0.49 -10.12
C ALA A 124 11.44 1.01 -10.60
N SER A 125 12.27 1.49 -9.69
CA SER A 125 13.69 1.70 -9.97
C SER A 125 14.46 0.39 -9.86
N HIS A 126 15.64 0.28 -10.46
CA HIS A 126 16.48 -0.91 -10.35
C HIS A 126 16.68 -1.41 -8.91
N ASN A 127 16.86 -0.47 -7.98
CA ASN A 127 17.16 -0.73 -6.57
C ASN A 127 15.93 -0.65 -5.66
N THR A 128 14.73 -0.48 -6.18
CA THR A 128 13.50 -0.52 -5.38
C THR A 128 13.42 -1.86 -4.63
N ILE A 129 13.18 -1.82 -3.34
CA ILE A 129 12.91 -3.03 -2.56
C ILE A 129 11.43 -3.34 -2.68
N THR A 130 11.09 -4.50 -3.24
CA THR A 130 9.69 -4.91 -3.45
C THR A 130 9.46 -6.40 -3.16
N GLY A 131 8.30 -6.94 -3.53
CA GLY A 131 7.93 -8.30 -3.16
C GLY A 131 7.48 -8.37 -1.70
N SER A 132 8.22 -9.11 -0.86
CA SER A 132 7.81 -9.43 0.53
C SER A 132 6.38 -9.94 0.58
N ILE A 133 6.02 -10.77 -0.42
CA ILE A 133 4.70 -11.39 -0.52
C ILE A 133 4.61 -12.46 0.55
N GLY A 134 4.05 -12.07 1.69
CA GLY A 134 3.99 -12.91 2.88
C GLY A 134 3.18 -12.27 4.00
N ILE A 135 2.77 -13.08 4.95
CA ILE A 135 2.04 -12.66 6.15
C ILE A 135 2.82 -13.16 7.36
N PHE A 136 2.95 -12.34 8.37
CA PHE A 136 3.50 -12.75 9.65
C PHE A 136 2.72 -12.13 10.81
N GLY A 137 2.77 -12.80 11.95
CA GLY A 137 2.26 -12.27 13.23
C GLY A 137 3.35 -12.37 14.28
N LEU A 138 3.44 -11.38 15.15
CA LEU A 138 4.34 -11.37 16.31
C LEU A 138 3.53 -11.13 17.57
N LEU A 139 3.49 -12.12 18.45
CA LEU A 139 2.89 -12.03 19.77
C LEU A 139 3.97 -12.31 20.83
N PRO A 140 4.53 -11.29 21.46
CA PRO A 140 5.46 -11.49 22.57
C PRO A 140 4.69 -11.94 23.82
N THR A 141 5.22 -12.92 24.56
CA THR A 141 4.78 -13.25 25.91
C THR A 141 5.94 -13.08 26.88
N PHE A 142 5.65 -12.69 28.10
CA PHE A 142 6.64 -12.40 29.15
C PHE A 142 6.51 -13.32 30.35
N ASP A 143 5.70 -14.38 30.27
CA ASP A 143 5.45 -15.35 31.33
C ASP A 143 6.73 -15.91 31.94
N ARG A 144 7.70 -16.31 31.13
CA ARG A 144 8.99 -16.86 31.60
C ARG A 144 9.82 -15.79 32.29
N ALA A 145 9.93 -14.60 31.70
CA ALA A 145 10.72 -13.51 32.31
C ALA A 145 10.13 -13.06 33.67
N LEU A 146 8.81 -13.02 33.77
CA LEU A 146 8.10 -12.67 34.99
C LEU A 146 8.32 -13.76 36.08
N ASN A 147 8.26 -15.04 35.70
CA ASN A 147 8.50 -16.16 36.63
C ASN A 147 9.91 -16.13 37.20
N GLU A 148 10.93 -15.76 36.44
CA GLU A 148 12.32 -15.66 36.92
C GLU A 148 12.49 -14.60 38.02
N ILE A 149 11.65 -13.58 38.06
CA ILE A 149 11.68 -12.54 39.09
C ILE A 149 10.57 -12.76 40.17
N GLY A 150 9.95 -13.94 40.18
CA GLY A 150 8.97 -14.34 41.17
C GLY A 150 7.58 -13.74 40.97
N ILE A 151 7.28 -13.16 39.81
CA ILE A 151 5.96 -12.65 39.47
C ILE A 151 5.19 -13.73 38.68
N ASN A 152 4.05 -14.13 39.24
CA ASN A 152 3.15 -15.09 38.62
C ASN A 152 1.81 -14.43 38.34
N SER A 153 1.23 -14.70 37.18
CA SER A 153 -0.11 -14.26 36.81
C SER A 153 -1.08 -15.45 36.89
N ASP A 154 -2.24 -15.22 37.49
CA ASP A 154 -3.31 -16.21 37.59
C ASP A 154 -4.64 -15.57 37.21
N GLY A 155 -5.62 -16.40 36.83
CA GLY A 155 -6.92 -15.92 36.41
C GLY A 155 -7.98 -17.01 36.27
N VAL A 156 -9.24 -16.60 36.30
CA VAL A 156 -10.39 -17.48 36.08
C VAL A 156 -10.85 -17.37 34.64
N LYS A 157 -10.91 -18.48 33.92
CA LYS A 157 -11.36 -18.57 32.53
C LYS A 157 -12.78 -19.08 32.46
N THR A 158 -13.65 -18.37 31.74
CA THR A 158 -15.04 -18.74 31.50
C THR A 158 -15.23 -19.47 30.15
N SER A 159 -14.18 -19.49 29.31
CA SER A 159 -14.16 -20.15 28.01
C SER A 159 -13.03 -21.16 27.92
N LYS A 160 -13.23 -22.20 27.09
CA LYS A 160 -12.16 -23.17 26.77
C LYS A 160 -11.06 -22.58 25.91
N ILE A 161 -11.37 -21.54 25.14
CA ILE A 161 -10.41 -20.81 24.32
C ILE A 161 -10.13 -19.50 25.01
N ASP A 162 -8.89 -19.30 25.39
CA ASP A 162 -8.43 -18.04 25.94
C ASP A 162 -8.04 -17.10 24.80
N LEU A 163 -8.86 -16.09 24.57
CA LEU A 163 -8.65 -15.03 23.59
C LEU A 163 -8.20 -13.72 24.24
N SER A 164 -7.85 -13.73 25.54
CA SER A 164 -7.51 -12.51 26.27
C SER A 164 -6.29 -11.80 25.69
N GLY A 165 -5.38 -12.55 25.05
CA GLY A 165 -4.11 -11.99 24.58
C GLY A 165 -3.24 -11.50 25.74
N ASP A 166 -3.44 -12.05 26.96
CA ASP A 166 -2.66 -11.69 28.14
C ASP A 166 -1.20 -12.09 27.95
N ILE A 167 -0.36 -11.08 27.76
CA ILE A 167 1.08 -11.25 27.54
C ILE A 167 1.85 -11.77 28.78
N THR A 168 1.20 -11.77 29.96
CA THR A 168 1.78 -12.31 31.20
C THR A 168 1.55 -13.81 31.34
N GLN A 169 0.79 -14.40 30.42
CA GLN A 169 0.48 -15.83 30.37
C GLN A 169 1.11 -16.46 29.11
N PRO A 170 1.37 -17.77 29.13
CA PRO A 170 1.75 -18.50 27.93
C PRO A 170 0.62 -18.41 26.89
N LEU A 171 0.99 -18.31 25.61
CA LEU A 171 0.02 -18.34 24.53
C LEU A 171 -0.76 -19.67 24.56
N SER A 172 -2.09 -19.60 24.63
CA SER A 172 -2.92 -20.80 24.62
C SER A 172 -2.84 -21.53 23.29
N GLU A 173 -2.92 -22.87 23.31
CA GLU A 173 -2.94 -23.66 22.07
C GLU A 173 -4.09 -23.27 21.14
N GLY A 174 -5.27 -22.95 21.70
CA GLY A 174 -6.42 -22.50 20.95
C GLY A 174 -6.17 -21.19 20.22
N LEU A 175 -5.60 -20.20 20.91
CA LEU A 175 -5.27 -18.91 20.30
C LEU A 175 -4.15 -19.05 19.26
N SER A 176 -3.13 -19.87 19.55
CA SER A 176 -2.07 -20.17 18.60
C SER A 176 -2.60 -20.75 17.27
N LYS A 177 -3.53 -21.70 17.36
CA LYS A 177 -4.17 -22.29 16.16
C LYS A 177 -4.99 -21.27 15.36
N ILE A 178 -5.70 -20.37 16.05
CA ILE A 178 -6.46 -19.31 15.37
C ILE A 178 -5.53 -18.38 14.61
N ILE A 179 -4.48 -17.89 15.28
CA ILE A 179 -3.49 -16.99 14.67
C ILE A 179 -2.81 -17.67 13.47
N GLN A 180 -2.42 -18.93 13.60
CA GLN A 180 -1.82 -19.68 12.50
C GLN A 180 -2.77 -19.81 11.32
N SER A 181 -4.05 -20.10 11.56
CA SER A 181 -5.07 -20.17 10.50
C SER A 181 -5.28 -18.84 9.80
N GLU A 182 -5.26 -17.72 10.53
CA GLU A 182 -5.36 -16.37 9.95
C GLU A 182 -4.14 -16.03 9.09
N ILE A 183 -2.92 -16.41 9.53
CA ILE A 183 -1.70 -16.22 8.75
C ILE A 183 -1.75 -17.04 7.46
N GLU A 184 -2.15 -18.30 7.53
CA GLU A 184 -2.25 -19.19 6.37
C GLU A 184 -3.32 -18.69 5.38
N TYR A 185 -4.48 -18.27 5.89
CA TYR A 185 -5.54 -17.70 5.06
C TYR A 185 -5.09 -16.41 4.37
N GLY A 186 -4.49 -15.49 5.12
CA GLY A 186 -3.95 -14.23 4.59
C GLY A 186 -2.87 -14.47 3.54
N TYR A 187 -1.99 -15.44 3.78
CA TYR A 187 -0.95 -15.81 2.81
C TYR A 187 -1.55 -16.36 1.50
N LYS A 188 -2.47 -17.32 1.60
CA LYS A 188 -3.17 -17.88 0.43
C LYS A 188 -3.89 -16.79 -0.36
N ARG A 189 -4.52 -15.85 0.34
CA ARG A 189 -5.17 -14.72 -0.29
C ARG A 189 -4.16 -13.82 -1.01
N PHE A 190 -3.00 -13.55 -0.40
CA PHE A 190 -1.96 -12.71 -1.01
C PHE A 190 -1.39 -13.34 -2.28
N ILE A 191 -0.97 -14.59 -2.23
CA ILE A 191 -0.46 -15.27 -3.44
C ILE A 191 -1.54 -15.41 -4.51
N GLY A 192 -2.79 -15.61 -4.13
CA GLY A 192 -3.92 -15.68 -5.05
C GLY A 192 -4.15 -14.36 -5.80
N LEU A 193 -4.19 -13.24 -5.08
CA LEU A 193 -4.36 -11.93 -5.72
C LEU A 193 -3.18 -11.55 -6.64
N VAL A 194 -1.94 -11.95 -6.28
CA VAL A 194 -0.78 -11.72 -7.14
C VAL A 194 -0.85 -12.59 -8.37
N SER A 195 -1.20 -13.87 -8.22
CA SER A 195 -1.40 -14.80 -9.33
C SER A 195 -2.42 -14.26 -10.35
N GLU A 196 -3.56 -13.81 -9.87
CA GLU A 196 -4.61 -13.22 -10.72
C GLU A 196 -4.17 -11.92 -11.38
N ALA A 197 -3.57 -11.02 -10.59
CA ALA A 197 -3.21 -9.68 -11.06
C ALA A 197 -2.04 -9.67 -12.05
N ARG A 198 -1.12 -10.65 -11.93
CA ARG A 198 0.10 -10.71 -12.74
C ARG A 198 0.08 -11.82 -13.78
N ASP A 199 -1.02 -12.58 -13.87
CA ASP A 199 -1.17 -13.77 -14.76
C ASP A 199 -0.01 -14.76 -14.58
N ILE A 200 0.38 -15.01 -13.32
CA ILE A 200 1.43 -15.97 -12.94
C ILE A 200 0.78 -17.15 -12.24
N PRO A 201 1.07 -18.41 -12.62
CA PRO A 201 0.55 -19.57 -11.91
C PRO A 201 0.84 -19.52 -10.40
N ILE A 202 -0.15 -19.86 -9.56
CA ILE A 202 -0.06 -19.72 -8.11
C ILE A 202 1.14 -20.42 -7.49
N ASP A 203 1.51 -21.60 -8.03
CA ASP A 203 2.67 -22.36 -7.58
C ASP A 203 4.00 -21.63 -7.89
N GLN A 204 4.05 -20.88 -8.99
CA GLN A 204 5.20 -20.05 -9.33
C GLN A 204 5.25 -18.81 -8.43
N VAL A 205 4.08 -18.19 -8.14
CA VAL A 205 4.00 -17.09 -7.16
C VAL A 205 4.51 -17.58 -5.81
N ASP A 206 4.10 -18.75 -5.33
CA ASP A 206 4.56 -19.30 -4.05
C ASP A 206 6.09 -19.46 -4.00
N GLN A 207 6.70 -19.91 -5.09
CA GLN A 207 8.17 -20.07 -5.19
C GLN A 207 8.93 -18.75 -5.03
N ILE A 208 8.36 -17.62 -5.47
CA ILE A 208 8.99 -16.29 -5.40
C ILE A 208 8.45 -15.45 -4.23
N ALA A 209 7.42 -15.94 -3.53
CA ALA A 209 6.78 -15.33 -2.35
C ALA A 209 7.48 -15.72 -1.04
N GLN A 210 6.73 -16.20 -0.05
CA GLN A 210 7.20 -16.64 1.28
C GLN A 210 7.98 -15.53 2.03
N GLY A 211 7.55 -14.27 1.82
CA GLY A 211 8.18 -13.11 2.44
C GLY A 211 9.51 -12.67 1.83
N ARG A 212 9.93 -13.28 0.71
CA ARG A 212 11.17 -12.86 0.04
C ARG A 212 11.04 -11.45 -0.53
N VAL A 213 12.13 -10.70 -0.41
CA VAL A 213 12.26 -9.36 -1.00
C VAL A 213 13.11 -9.41 -2.26
N TRP A 214 12.78 -8.56 -3.20
CA TRP A 214 13.43 -8.49 -4.50
C TRP A 214 13.84 -7.06 -4.82
N ALA A 215 14.98 -6.89 -5.49
CA ALA A 215 15.29 -5.61 -6.13
C ALA A 215 14.35 -5.42 -7.33
N GLY A 216 14.05 -4.18 -7.69
CA GLY A 216 13.13 -3.88 -8.78
C GLY A 216 13.52 -4.54 -10.10
N SER A 217 14.83 -4.60 -10.43
CA SER A 217 15.33 -5.34 -11.59
C SER A 217 14.94 -6.82 -11.56
N SER A 218 15.21 -7.50 -10.44
CA SER A 218 14.86 -8.91 -10.28
C SER A 218 13.33 -9.13 -10.26
N ALA A 219 12.59 -8.19 -9.67
CA ALA A 219 11.14 -8.24 -9.65
C ALA A 219 10.53 -8.11 -11.05
N LYS A 220 11.17 -7.36 -11.97
CA LYS A 220 10.78 -7.30 -13.38
C LYS A 220 11.02 -8.65 -14.05
N ASP A 221 12.16 -9.28 -13.86
CA ASP A 221 12.48 -10.60 -14.42
C ASP A 221 11.51 -11.68 -13.94
N LEU A 222 10.95 -11.52 -12.73
CA LEU A 222 9.97 -12.41 -12.12
C LEU A 222 8.50 -12.07 -12.50
N GLY A 223 8.26 -11.03 -13.31
CA GLY A 223 6.92 -10.61 -13.70
C GLY A 223 6.15 -9.83 -12.61
N LEU A 224 6.79 -9.49 -11.50
CA LEU A 224 6.17 -8.72 -10.42
C LEU A 224 6.14 -7.21 -10.69
N VAL A 225 6.98 -6.72 -11.61
CA VAL A 225 7.08 -5.33 -12.05
C VAL A 225 7.08 -5.32 -13.58
N ASP A 226 6.42 -4.34 -14.18
CA ASP A 226 6.32 -4.24 -15.64
C ASP A 226 7.49 -3.47 -16.22
N GLU A 227 7.82 -2.32 -15.62
CA GLU A 227 8.82 -1.43 -16.18
C GLU A 227 9.81 -0.88 -15.14
N ILE A 228 11.05 -0.70 -15.59
CA ILE A 228 12.07 -0.01 -14.82
C ILE A 228 12.14 1.45 -15.26
N GLY A 229 11.90 2.35 -14.30
CA GLY A 229 11.89 3.78 -14.56
C GLY A 229 11.64 4.61 -13.30
N ASN A 230 11.61 5.90 -13.48
CA ASN A 230 11.29 6.86 -12.43
C ASN A 230 10.01 7.65 -12.79
N PRO A 231 9.43 8.47 -11.86
CA PRO A 231 8.21 9.23 -12.12
C PRO A 231 8.24 10.13 -13.36
N VAL A 232 9.42 10.55 -13.81
CA VAL A 232 9.57 11.39 -15.03
C VAL A 232 9.25 10.57 -16.27
N SER A 233 9.42 9.25 -16.24
CA SER A 233 9.15 8.37 -17.38
C SER A 233 7.67 8.30 -17.76
N TYR A 234 6.72 8.56 -16.83
CA TYR A 234 5.27 8.53 -17.14
C TYR A 234 4.80 9.77 -17.92
N THR A 235 5.52 10.88 -17.85
CA THR A 235 5.15 12.08 -18.60
C THR A 235 5.24 11.86 -20.10
N HIS A 236 6.04 10.88 -20.54
CA HIS A 236 6.15 10.48 -21.94
C HIS A 236 4.99 9.60 -22.42
N LEU A 237 4.31 8.87 -21.52
CA LEU A 237 3.11 8.08 -21.88
C LEU A 237 1.95 9.00 -22.33
N ARG A 238 1.88 10.23 -21.82
CA ARG A 238 0.90 11.22 -22.26
C ARG A 238 1.04 11.65 -23.72
N ALA A 239 2.26 11.60 -24.26
CA ALA A 239 2.53 12.07 -25.62
C ALA A 239 2.15 11.04 -26.71
N HIS A 240 2.04 9.77 -26.35
CA HIS A 240 1.74 8.69 -27.29
C HIS A 240 0.26 8.28 -27.35
N GLU A 241 -0.55 8.61 -26.35
CA GLU A 241 -2.00 8.26 -26.32
C GLU A 241 -2.92 9.37 -26.87
N THR A 242 -2.39 10.56 -27.22
CA THR A 242 -3.18 11.66 -27.76
C THR A 242 -3.16 11.76 -29.28
N VAL A 243 -2.66 10.74 -29.98
CA VAL A 243 -2.68 10.68 -31.45
C VAL A 243 -3.48 9.47 -31.90
N HIS A 244 -4.81 9.55 -31.76
CA HIS A 244 -5.78 8.86 -32.63
C HIS A 244 -7.12 9.58 -32.56
#